data_67fea48d7a107aca15dad9e25ed1b359
#
_entry.id   67fea48d7a107aca15dad9e25ed1b359
#
_cell.length_a   1.000
_cell.length_b   1.000
_cell.length_c   1.000
_cell.angle_alpha   90.00
_cell.angle_beta   90.00
_cell.angle_gamma   90.00
#
_symmetry.space_group_name_H-M   'P 1'
#
loop_
_entity.id
_entity.type
_entity.pdbx_description
1 polymer ?
#
loop_
_entity_poly.entity_id
_entity_poly.type
_entity_poly.pdbx_seq_one_letter_code
_entity_poly.pdbx_strand_id
1 'polypeptide(L)'
;MERYSNSTREVAQDGRRGALMLSVSIKHPDAEAFIDAKMTEGKVTGANVSVKIDDEFMQCAVEGKPYTQQFPIDSKEPQFTKDVDAKALWEKIVHNAWKSAEPGVLFWDTITRESIPDCYADLGFRTVSTNPCGEIPLCPYDSCRLLSINLYSYVVNPFTPEAYFDFDLFKKHVFMAQRIMDDIVDLELEKIDAIMAKINTDPQNDEVKGTEYHLWEKIKKKSGMGRRTGVGITAEGDMIAAMGLRYGTQEATDFSVSVHKTLALTAYRSSVEMAKERGAFEVFDAKREENNPFLLRIKDADAELYADIMKYGRRNIACLTIAPTGTTSLMTQTTSGIEPVFLPVYKRRRKVNPNDEAVHVDYVDEVGDSFEEYIVYHKKFMTWMEVNGYDTTKKYTQEEIDHLVAKSPYYKATANDVDWLMKVKMQGAIQKWVDHSISVTVNLPNDVDEQLVNRLYVEAWRSGCKGCTIYRAAACGTILRCSP
;
A
#
# COMPACT_ATOMS: atom_id res chain seq x y z
N MET A 1 8.30 -10.53 -20.06
CA MET A 1 8.45 -10.24 -18.63
C MET A 1 9.92 -10.24 -18.20
N GLU A 2 10.71 -11.28 -18.50
CA GLU A 2 12.13 -11.38 -18.10
C GLU A 2 13.00 -10.19 -18.50
N ARG A 3 12.84 -9.65 -19.72
CA ARG A 3 13.63 -8.48 -20.17
C ARG A 3 13.40 -7.27 -19.26
N TYR A 4 12.14 -6.95 -18.95
CA TYR A 4 11.82 -5.82 -18.05
C TYR A 4 12.32 -6.07 -16.63
N SER A 5 12.16 -7.30 -16.13
CA SER A 5 12.67 -7.71 -14.82
C SER A 5 14.20 -7.55 -14.73
N ASN A 6 14.94 -7.98 -15.75
CA ASN A 6 16.39 -7.87 -15.81
C ASN A 6 16.85 -6.42 -15.90
N SER A 7 16.24 -5.61 -16.79
CA SER A 7 16.55 -4.17 -16.88
C SER A 7 16.35 -3.46 -15.54
N THR A 8 15.29 -3.78 -14.81
CA THR A 8 15.03 -3.18 -13.49
C THR A 8 16.10 -3.55 -12.46
N ARG A 9 16.68 -4.76 -12.54
CA ARG A 9 17.77 -5.19 -11.65
C ARG A 9 19.11 -4.55 -11.99
N GLU A 10 19.35 -4.25 -13.28
CA GLU A 10 20.58 -3.63 -13.76
C GLU A 10 20.62 -2.13 -13.46
N VAL A 11 19.46 -1.45 -13.49
CA VAL A 11 19.37 -0.03 -13.20
C VAL A 11 19.24 0.19 -11.69
N ALA A 12 20.34 0.58 -11.06
CA ALA A 12 20.38 0.96 -9.67
C ALA A 12 20.51 2.49 -9.51
N GLN A 13 19.79 3.06 -8.57
CA GLN A 13 19.91 4.46 -8.18
C GLN A 13 20.66 4.52 -6.86
N ASP A 14 21.92 4.97 -6.84
CA ASP A 14 22.75 5.11 -5.65
C ASP A 14 22.75 3.85 -4.74
N GLY A 15 22.93 2.68 -5.31
CA GLY A 15 22.88 1.38 -4.61
C GLY A 15 21.48 0.89 -4.26
N ARG A 16 20.42 1.63 -4.58
CA ARG A 16 19.02 1.21 -4.42
C ARG A 16 18.54 0.49 -5.66
N ARG A 17 17.95 -0.71 -5.49
CA ARG A 17 17.38 -1.48 -6.59
C ARG A 17 16.20 -0.75 -7.22
N GLY A 18 16.04 -0.86 -8.54
CA GLY A 18 14.82 -0.47 -9.23
C GLY A 18 13.61 -1.29 -8.76
N ALA A 19 12.41 -0.77 -8.97
CA ALA A 19 11.15 -1.43 -8.66
C ALA A 19 10.23 -1.37 -9.88
N LEU A 20 9.55 -2.48 -10.18
CA LEU A 20 8.70 -2.63 -11.35
C LEU A 20 7.42 -3.39 -10.98
N MET A 21 6.27 -2.90 -11.48
CA MET A 21 5.02 -3.63 -11.50
C MET A 21 4.75 -4.14 -12.91
N LEU A 22 4.50 -5.42 -13.05
CA LEU A 22 3.92 -6.03 -14.24
C LEU A 22 2.51 -6.50 -13.92
N SER A 23 1.53 -6.05 -14.69
CA SER A 23 0.14 -6.43 -14.48
C SER A 23 -0.55 -6.81 -15.81
N VAL A 24 -1.46 -7.77 -15.73
CA VAL A 24 -2.28 -8.20 -16.86
C VAL A 24 -3.76 -8.27 -16.42
N SER A 25 -4.68 -7.98 -17.34
CA SER A 25 -6.10 -8.24 -17.10
C SER A 25 -6.38 -9.74 -17.14
N ILE A 26 -7.21 -10.23 -16.23
CA ILE A 26 -7.71 -11.61 -16.26
C ILE A 26 -8.47 -11.92 -17.56
N LYS A 27 -8.99 -10.89 -18.22
CA LYS A 27 -9.69 -10.96 -19.50
C LYS A 27 -8.78 -11.27 -20.67
N HIS A 28 -7.46 -11.11 -20.51
CA HIS A 28 -6.49 -11.41 -21.56
C HIS A 28 -6.29 -12.93 -21.73
N PRO A 29 -6.26 -13.48 -22.96
CA PRO A 29 -6.11 -14.93 -23.19
C PRO A 29 -4.83 -15.53 -22.61
N ASP A 30 -3.75 -14.74 -22.49
CA ASP A 30 -2.47 -15.17 -21.91
C ASP A 30 -2.39 -14.97 -20.38
N ALA A 31 -3.49 -14.60 -19.72
CA ALA A 31 -3.48 -14.35 -18.29
C ALA A 31 -3.03 -15.57 -17.47
N GLU A 32 -3.37 -16.78 -17.90
CA GLU A 32 -2.94 -18.01 -17.24
C GLU A 32 -1.41 -18.19 -17.25
N ALA A 33 -0.77 -17.97 -18.39
CA ALA A 33 0.69 -18.03 -18.50
C ALA A 33 1.38 -16.93 -17.67
N PHE A 34 0.73 -15.77 -17.52
CA PHE A 34 1.20 -14.68 -16.68
C PHE A 34 1.09 -15.01 -15.20
N ILE A 35 0.01 -15.65 -14.76
CA ILE A 35 -0.20 -16.13 -13.39
C ILE A 35 0.92 -17.08 -12.96
N ASP A 36 1.38 -17.94 -13.86
CA ASP A 36 2.44 -18.93 -13.62
C ASP A 36 3.87 -18.36 -13.74
N ALA A 37 4.04 -17.08 -14.08
CA ALA A 37 5.33 -16.51 -14.44
C ALA A 37 6.42 -16.62 -13.37
N LYS A 38 6.07 -16.63 -12.08
CA LYS A 38 7.00 -16.77 -10.95
C LYS A 38 7.01 -18.15 -10.31
N MET A 39 6.27 -19.10 -10.85
CA MET A 39 6.27 -20.47 -10.33
C MET A 39 7.57 -21.23 -10.64
N THR A 40 8.36 -20.74 -11.59
CA THR A 40 9.72 -21.23 -11.84
C THR A 40 10.71 -20.40 -11.03
N GLU A 41 11.46 -21.05 -10.15
CA GLU A 41 12.46 -20.40 -9.30
C GLU A 41 13.47 -19.59 -10.13
N GLY A 42 13.79 -18.39 -9.65
CA GLY A 42 14.75 -17.48 -10.27
C GLY A 42 14.22 -16.67 -11.46
N LYS A 43 12.96 -16.86 -11.89
CA LYS A 43 12.35 -16.05 -12.97
C LYS A 43 11.63 -14.80 -12.44
N VAL A 44 11.68 -13.73 -13.25
CA VAL A 44 10.98 -12.45 -13.01
C VAL A 44 11.24 -11.86 -11.62
N THR A 45 12.47 -12.01 -11.11
CA THR A 45 12.82 -11.62 -9.73
C THR A 45 12.94 -10.10 -9.50
N GLY A 46 13.01 -9.29 -10.55
CA GLY A 46 13.12 -7.83 -10.50
C GLY A 46 11.78 -7.10 -10.66
N ALA A 47 10.64 -7.80 -10.65
CA ALA A 47 9.33 -7.20 -10.81
C ALA A 47 8.31 -7.81 -9.86
N ASN A 48 7.37 -6.98 -9.38
CA ASN A 48 6.13 -7.45 -8.76
C ASN A 48 5.15 -7.82 -9.87
N VAL A 49 4.39 -8.87 -9.68
CA VAL A 49 3.43 -9.40 -10.64
C VAL A 49 2.03 -9.37 -10.04
N SER A 50 1.06 -8.75 -10.74
CA SER A 50 -0.32 -8.67 -10.27
C SER A 50 -1.32 -8.91 -11.40
N VAL A 51 -2.44 -9.55 -11.07
CA VAL A 51 -3.55 -9.80 -11.99
C VAL A 51 -4.66 -8.80 -11.72
N LYS A 52 -5.14 -8.11 -12.77
CA LYS A 52 -6.29 -7.22 -12.71
C LYS A 52 -7.55 -8.06 -12.88
N ILE A 53 -8.31 -8.19 -11.81
CA ILE A 53 -9.53 -9.00 -11.70
C ILE A 53 -10.73 -8.08 -11.85
N ASP A 54 -11.64 -8.39 -12.78
CA ASP A 54 -12.92 -7.71 -12.90
C ASP A 54 -14.03 -8.39 -12.06
N ASP A 55 -15.13 -7.67 -11.82
CA ASP A 55 -16.24 -8.16 -11.01
C ASP A 55 -16.95 -9.35 -11.67
N GLU A 56 -17.01 -9.38 -13.02
CA GLU A 56 -17.58 -10.48 -13.80
C GLU A 56 -16.81 -11.80 -13.56
N PHE A 57 -15.48 -11.74 -13.60
CA PHE A 57 -14.65 -12.91 -13.31
C PHE A 57 -14.84 -13.40 -11.88
N MET A 58 -14.84 -12.50 -10.90
CA MET A 58 -15.07 -12.89 -9.49
C MET A 58 -16.41 -13.53 -9.28
N GLN A 59 -17.47 -13.00 -9.91
CA GLN A 59 -18.79 -13.59 -9.86
C GLN A 59 -18.81 -14.98 -10.48
N CYS A 60 -18.23 -15.15 -11.68
CA CYS A 60 -18.13 -16.45 -12.34
C CYS A 60 -17.32 -17.46 -11.51
N ALA A 61 -16.21 -17.04 -10.91
CA ALA A 61 -15.37 -17.90 -10.07
C ALA A 61 -16.11 -18.40 -8.82
N VAL A 62 -16.86 -17.52 -8.15
CA VAL A 62 -17.65 -17.87 -6.95
C VAL A 62 -18.83 -18.78 -7.30
N GLU A 63 -19.47 -18.57 -8.45
CA GLU A 63 -20.63 -19.34 -8.90
C GLU A 63 -20.26 -20.61 -9.67
N GLY A 64 -18.99 -20.82 -10.01
CA GLY A 64 -18.51 -21.95 -10.82
C GLY A 64 -18.99 -21.90 -12.26
N LYS A 65 -19.08 -20.69 -12.84
CA LYS A 65 -19.47 -20.44 -14.23
C LYS A 65 -18.27 -20.25 -15.15
N PRO A 66 -18.40 -20.50 -16.46
CA PRO A 66 -17.37 -20.13 -17.42
C PRO A 66 -17.24 -18.61 -17.51
N TYR A 67 -16.01 -18.16 -17.85
CA TYR A 67 -15.68 -16.76 -18.10
C TYR A 67 -15.03 -16.63 -19.47
N THR A 68 -15.39 -15.61 -20.23
CA THR A 68 -14.84 -15.40 -21.59
C THR A 68 -13.67 -14.44 -21.56
N GLN A 69 -12.49 -14.94 -21.88
CA GLN A 69 -11.31 -14.12 -22.17
C GLN A 69 -11.37 -13.63 -23.61
N GLN A 70 -10.79 -12.45 -23.88
CA GLN A 70 -10.80 -11.86 -25.23
C GLN A 70 -9.57 -10.99 -25.50
N PHE A 71 -9.28 -10.79 -26.78
CA PHE A 71 -8.28 -9.83 -27.25
C PHE A 71 -8.77 -9.11 -28.52
N PRO A 72 -8.64 -7.79 -28.66
CA PRO A 72 -8.28 -6.83 -27.57
C PRO A 72 -9.29 -6.86 -26.40
N ILE A 73 -8.79 -6.64 -25.16
CA ILE A 73 -9.62 -6.82 -23.95
C ILE A 73 -10.78 -5.82 -23.85
N ASP A 74 -10.63 -4.62 -24.42
CA ASP A 74 -11.63 -3.54 -24.38
C ASP A 74 -12.49 -3.49 -25.65
N SER A 75 -12.32 -4.42 -26.61
CA SER A 75 -13.05 -4.43 -27.88
C SER A 75 -14.46 -4.98 -27.72
N LYS A 76 -15.43 -4.31 -28.36
CA LYS A 76 -16.79 -4.83 -28.52
C LYS A 76 -16.85 -5.95 -29.58
N GLU A 77 -15.88 -5.98 -30.48
CA GLU A 77 -15.72 -6.98 -31.55
C GLU A 77 -14.31 -7.57 -31.43
N PRO A 78 -14.06 -8.46 -30.46
CA PRO A 78 -12.73 -9.02 -30.24
C PRO A 78 -12.31 -9.92 -31.42
N GLN A 79 -11.03 -9.89 -31.72
CA GLN A 79 -10.44 -10.75 -32.75
C GLN A 79 -10.25 -12.20 -32.28
N PHE A 80 -10.17 -12.38 -30.98
CA PHE A 80 -9.98 -13.68 -30.33
C PHE A 80 -10.81 -13.75 -29.05
N THR A 81 -11.47 -14.89 -28.85
CA THR A 81 -12.20 -15.23 -27.62
C THR A 81 -11.87 -16.64 -27.17
N LYS A 82 -11.87 -16.87 -25.86
CA LYS A 82 -11.64 -18.19 -25.24
C LYS A 82 -12.44 -18.28 -23.96
N ASP A 83 -13.28 -19.30 -23.84
CA ASP A 83 -13.94 -19.61 -22.59
C ASP A 83 -13.03 -20.41 -21.67
N VAL A 84 -12.98 -20.02 -20.41
CA VAL A 84 -12.18 -20.67 -19.37
C VAL A 84 -13.06 -21.00 -18.17
N ASP A 85 -12.68 -22.03 -17.43
CA ASP A 85 -13.24 -22.31 -16.12
C ASP A 85 -12.74 -21.27 -15.13
N ALA A 86 -13.63 -20.31 -14.78
CA ALA A 86 -13.28 -19.20 -13.88
C ALA A 86 -12.86 -19.70 -12.49
N LYS A 87 -13.52 -20.75 -11.99
CA LYS A 87 -13.20 -21.33 -10.68
C LYS A 87 -11.81 -21.96 -10.68
N ALA A 88 -11.50 -22.78 -11.68
CA ALA A 88 -10.17 -23.41 -11.80
C ALA A 88 -9.06 -22.38 -11.95
N LEU A 89 -9.29 -21.31 -12.73
CA LEU A 89 -8.31 -20.23 -12.92
C LEU A 89 -8.12 -19.42 -11.63
N TRP A 90 -9.19 -19.18 -10.88
CA TRP A 90 -9.14 -18.54 -9.56
C TRP A 90 -8.39 -19.39 -8.53
N GLU A 91 -8.67 -20.69 -8.46
CA GLU A 91 -7.96 -21.63 -7.59
C GLU A 91 -6.46 -21.66 -7.90
N LYS A 92 -6.07 -21.54 -9.17
CA LYS A 92 -4.66 -21.40 -9.59
C LYS A 92 -4.02 -20.10 -9.06
N ILE A 93 -4.72 -18.96 -9.13
CA ILE A 93 -4.24 -17.68 -8.55
C ILE A 93 -4.02 -17.84 -7.04
N VAL A 94 -5.00 -18.42 -6.33
CA VAL A 94 -4.94 -18.66 -4.89
C VAL A 94 -3.77 -19.58 -4.53
N HIS A 95 -3.60 -20.69 -5.26
CA HIS A 95 -2.49 -21.63 -5.07
C HIS A 95 -1.13 -20.95 -5.24
N ASN A 96 -0.95 -20.21 -6.33
CA ASN A 96 0.31 -19.53 -6.63
C ASN A 96 0.62 -18.47 -5.55
N ALA A 97 -0.36 -17.67 -5.14
CA ALA A 97 -0.20 -16.69 -4.07
C ALA A 97 0.14 -17.35 -2.72
N TRP A 98 -0.51 -18.46 -2.38
CA TRP A 98 -0.21 -19.24 -1.18
C TRP A 98 1.22 -19.81 -1.20
N LYS A 99 1.68 -20.26 -2.36
CA LYS A 99 3.00 -20.90 -2.52
C LYS A 99 4.15 -19.90 -2.63
N SER A 100 3.97 -18.77 -3.34
CA SER A 100 5.04 -17.84 -3.71
C SER A 100 4.77 -16.38 -3.37
N ALA A 101 3.65 -16.07 -2.70
CA ALA A 101 3.16 -14.71 -2.41
C ALA A 101 2.79 -13.89 -3.67
N GLU A 102 2.82 -14.49 -4.86
CA GLU A 102 2.48 -13.85 -6.13
C GLU A 102 1.72 -14.83 -7.05
N PRO A 103 0.82 -14.31 -7.92
CA PRO A 103 0.58 -12.90 -8.21
C PRO A 103 -0.23 -12.18 -7.10
N GLY A 104 -0.03 -10.87 -6.98
CA GLY A 104 -0.94 -10.00 -6.26
C GLY A 104 -2.28 -9.87 -6.99
N VAL A 105 -3.33 -9.49 -6.28
CA VAL A 105 -4.68 -9.29 -6.83
C VAL A 105 -5.06 -7.82 -6.77
N LEU A 106 -5.48 -7.28 -7.93
CA LEU A 106 -6.02 -5.93 -8.08
C LEU A 106 -7.48 -6.05 -8.53
N PHE A 107 -8.42 -5.60 -7.70
CA PHE A 107 -9.86 -5.58 -8.03
C PHE A 107 -10.14 -4.39 -8.94
N TRP A 108 -10.04 -4.64 -10.24
CA TRP A 108 -9.88 -3.60 -11.24
C TRP A 108 -11.12 -2.72 -11.41
N ASP A 109 -12.31 -3.31 -11.34
CA ASP A 109 -13.55 -2.54 -11.42
C ASP A 109 -13.75 -1.65 -10.20
N THR A 110 -13.34 -2.12 -9.01
CA THR A 110 -13.35 -1.28 -7.80
C THR A 110 -12.36 -0.12 -7.94
N ILE A 111 -11.15 -0.39 -8.47
CA ILE A 111 -10.16 0.67 -8.72
C ILE A 111 -10.72 1.73 -9.64
N THR A 112 -11.24 1.36 -10.81
CA THR A 112 -11.67 2.31 -11.83
C THR A 112 -12.96 3.03 -11.48
N ARG A 113 -13.91 2.33 -10.87
CA ARG A 113 -15.19 2.90 -10.41
C ARG A 113 -15.01 3.97 -9.35
N GLU A 114 -14.08 3.78 -8.42
CA GLU A 114 -13.82 4.69 -7.31
C GLU A 114 -12.82 5.80 -7.66
N SER A 115 -12.12 5.67 -8.79
CA SER A 115 -11.07 6.58 -9.23
C SER A 115 -11.64 7.89 -9.75
N ILE A 116 -11.23 9.01 -9.16
CA ILE A 116 -11.56 10.33 -9.69
C ILE A 116 -10.79 10.63 -10.99
N PRO A 117 -9.49 10.30 -11.12
CA PRO A 117 -8.77 10.46 -12.39
C PRO A 117 -9.44 9.77 -13.58
N ASP A 118 -10.10 8.63 -13.40
CA ASP A 118 -10.80 7.93 -14.48
C ASP A 118 -12.04 8.68 -15.00
N CYS A 119 -12.57 9.67 -14.26
CA CYS A 119 -13.55 10.64 -14.80
C CYS A 119 -13.00 11.44 -16.00
N TYR A 120 -11.68 11.48 -16.14
CA TYR A 120 -10.93 12.16 -17.20
C TYR A 120 -10.17 11.18 -18.10
N ALA A 121 -10.68 9.95 -18.26
CA ALA A 121 -10.03 8.89 -19.02
C ALA A 121 -9.74 9.28 -20.48
N ASP A 122 -10.67 9.96 -21.14
CA ASP A 122 -10.56 10.50 -22.50
C ASP A 122 -9.54 11.65 -22.64
N LEU A 123 -9.18 12.30 -21.53
CA LEU A 123 -8.14 13.33 -21.43
C LEU A 123 -6.77 12.75 -21.03
N GLY A 124 -6.64 11.41 -21.07
CA GLY A 124 -5.40 10.69 -20.82
C GLY A 124 -5.15 10.35 -19.35
N PHE A 125 -6.16 10.41 -18.48
CA PHE A 125 -6.04 10.00 -17.07
C PHE A 125 -6.58 8.59 -16.78
N ARG A 126 -6.89 7.82 -17.82
CA ARG A 126 -7.30 6.42 -17.67
C ARG A 126 -6.25 5.62 -16.91
N THR A 127 -6.66 4.98 -15.83
CA THR A 127 -5.80 4.09 -15.06
C THR A 127 -5.44 2.84 -15.86
N VAL A 128 -4.14 2.54 -15.95
CA VAL A 128 -3.64 1.39 -16.73
C VAL A 128 -2.88 0.38 -15.88
N SER A 129 -2.29 0.79 -14.76
CA SER A 129 -1.57 -0.08 -13.83
C SER A 129 -1.48 0.60 -12.46
N THR A 130 -0.70 0.01 -11.56
CA THR A 130 -0.34 0.61 -10.27
C THR A 130 1.18 0.73 -10.16
N ASN A 131 1.67 1.46 -9.15
CA ASN A 131 3.04 1.33 -8.70
C ASN A 131 3.31 -0.06 -8.10
N PRO A 132 4.58 -0.45 -7.83
CA PRO A 132 4.92 -1.80 -7.36
C PRO A 132 4.20 -2.28 -6.09
N CYS A 133 3.91 -1.37 -5.16
CA CYS A 133 3.23 -1.69 -3.90
C CYS A 133 1.69 -1.59 -4.00
N GLY A 134 1.13 -1.17 -5.13
CA GLY A 134 -0.30 -1.19 -5.42
C GLY A 134 -1.13 -0.04 -4.85
N GLU A 135 -0.52 0.88 -4.09
CA GLU A 135 -1.26 1.96 -3.42
C GLU A 135 -1.63 3.13 -4.34
N ILE A 136 -1.01 3.24 -5.52
CA ILE A 136 -1.34 4.30 -6.47
C ILE A 136 -1.72 3.71 -7.83
N PRO A 137 -3.00 3.67 -8.17
CA PRO A 137 -3.46 3.47 -9.55
C PRO A 137 -3.00 4.63 -10.42
N LEU A 138 -2.33 4.35 -11.52
CA LEU A 138 -1.68 5.34 -12.37
C LEU A 138 -2.13 5.27 -13.83
N CYS A 139 -2.28 6.43 -14.43
CA CYS A 139 -2.33 6.61 -15.87
C CYS A 139 -0.91 6.70 -16.45
N PRO A 140 -0.72 6.61 -17.79
CA PRO A 140 0.59 6.76 -18.42
C PRO A 140 1.25 8.10 -18.09
N TYR A 141 2.56 8.06 -17.82
CA TYR A 141 3.42 9.21 -17.54
C TYR A 141 3.13 9.97 -16.25
N ASP A 142 2.31 9.42 -15.35
CA ASP A 142 2.03 10.04 -14.06
C ASP A 142 3.03 9.60 -12.99
N SER A 143 3.06 10.29 -11.87
CA SER A 143 4.02 10.12 -10.79
C SER A 143 3.35 9.82 -9.46
N CYS A 144 4.09 9.11 -8.61
CA CYS A 144 3.73 8.77 -7.24
C CYS A 144 4.49 9.70 -6.27
N ARG A 145 3.77 10.56 -5.54
CA ARG A 145 4.33 11.47 -4.53
C ARG A 145 3.69 11.15 -3.20
N LEU A 146 4.51 10.91 -2.18
CA LEU A 146 4.06 10.36 -0.90
C LEU A 146 4.47 11.26 0.26
N LEU A 147 3.52 11.45 1.19
CA LEU A 147 3.75 12.00 2.52
C LEU A 147 2.96 11.15 3.52
N SER A 148 3.58 10.74 4.62
CA SER A 148 2.95 9.91 5.63
C SER A 148 2.95 10.61 6.98
N ILE A 149 1.76 10.76 7.57
CA ILE A 149 1.54 11.36 8.88
C ILE A 149 1.59 10.24 9.93
N ASN A 150 2.42 10.43 10.97
CA ASN A 150 2.53 9.47 12.06
C ASN A 150 1.36 9.60 13.04
N LEU A 151 0.39 8.68 12.94
CA LEU A 151 -0.85 8.72 13.74
C LEU A 151 -0.61 8.59 15.25
N TYR A 152 0.41 7.84 15.67
CA TYR A 152 0.74 7.70 17.10
C TYR A 152 1.02 9.06 17.77
N SER A 153 1.56 10.02 17.02
CA SER A 153 1.90 11.35 17.56
C SER A 153 0.68 12.20 17.96
N TYR A 154 -0.52 11.78 17.63
CA TYR A 154 -1.78 12.47 17.99
C TYR A 154 -2.50 11.80 19.16
N VAL A 155 -1.99 10.69 19.69
CA VAL A 155 -2.56 10.07 20.88
C VAL A 155 -2.00 10.77 22.11
N VAL A 156 -2.88 11.42 22.86
CA VAL A 156 -2.56 12.07 24.13
C VAL A 156 -2.78 11.06 25.25
N ASN A 157 -1.91 11.05 26.26
CA ASN A 157 -1.88 10.06 27.34
C ASN A 157 -1.92 8.61 26.85
N PRO A 158 -1.02 8.21 25.93
CA PRO A 158 -1.06 6.89 25.30
C PRO A 158 -0.98 5.78 26.35
N PHE A 159 -1.71 4.69 26.11
CA PHE A 159 -1.75 3.49 26.95
C PHE A 159 -2.33 3.70 28.36
N THR A 160 -3.04 4.79 28.60
CA THR A 160 -3.77 5.05 29.85
C THR A 160 -5.29 5.03 29.61
N PRO A 161 -6.12 4.92 30.67
CA PRO A 161 -7.57 5.05 30.55
C PRO A 161 -8.04 6.41 30.01
N GLU A 162 -7.20 7.46 30.14
CA GLU A 162 -7.46 8.83 29.68
C GLU A 162 -6.92 9.08 28.27
N ALA A 163 -6.52 8.04 27.54
CA ALA A 163 -6.02 8.16 26.17
C ALA A 163 -7.11 8.71 25.24
N TYR A 164 -6.75 9.70 24.43
CA TYR A 164 -7.61 10.21 23.37
C TYR A 164 -6.80 10.65 22.16
N PHE A 165 -7.45 10.71 21.00
CA PHE A 165 -6.84 11.17 19.77
C PHE A 165 -7.16 12.66 19.54
N ASP A 166 -6.12 13.48 19.39
CA ASP A 166 -6.26 14.93 19.15
C ASP A 166 -6.63 15.19 17.68
N PHE A 167 -7.92 15.12 17.37
CA PHE A 167 -8.44 15.37 16.04
C PHE A 167 -8.21 16.81 15.55
N ASP A 168 -8.14 17.79 16.42
CA ASP A 168 -7.98 19.18 16.00
C ASP A 168 -6.54 19.46 15.57
N LEU A 169 -5.55 18.95 16.31
CA LEU A 169 -4.17 18.99 15.90
C LEU A 169 -3.96 18.17 14.62
N PHE A 170 -4.58 17.00 14.51
CA PHE A 170 -4.51 16.15 13.33
C PHE A 170 -5.04 16.87 12.07
N LYS A 171 -6.24 17.46 12.13
CA LYS A 171 -6.81 18.27 11.04
C LYS A 171 -5.86 19.38 10.61
N LYS A 172 -5.30 20.13 11.56
CA LYS A 172 -4.34 21.20 11.28
C LYS A 172 -3.14 20.69 10.48
N HIS A 173 -2.56 19.58 10.89
CA HIS A 173 -1.41 19.00 10.22
C HIS A 173 -1.75 18.37 8.86
N VAL A 174 -2.89 17.69 8.73
CA VAL A 174 -3.39 17.17 7.44
C VAL A 174 -3.59 18.31 6.43
N PHE A 175 -4.20 19.42 6.87
CA PHE A 175 -4.39 20.59 6.00
C PHE A 175 -3.07 21.13 5.47
N MET A 176 -2.06 21.24 6.32
CA MET A 176 -0.72 21.69 5.93
C MET A 176 0.02 20.64 5.08
N ALA A 177 -0.13 19.36 5.40
CA ALA A 177 0.49 18.27 4.63
C ALA A 177 0.04 18.25 3.17
N GLN A 178 -1.25 18.49 2.91
CA GLN A 178 -1.77 18.57 1.54
C GLN A 178 -1.19 19.79 0.78
N ARG A 179 -0.98 20.92 1.47
CA ARG A 179 -0.32 22.09 0.85
C ARG A 179 1.14 21.81 0.51
N ILE A 180 1.89 21.22 1.44
CA ILE A 180 3.28 20.79 1.21
C ILE A 180 3.37 19.85 0.01
N MET A 181 2.41 18.93 -0.13
CA MET A 181 2.41 17.99 -1.25
C MET A 181 2.14 18.68 -2.60
N ASP A 182 1.32 19.72 -2.64
CA ASP A 182 1.15 20.53 -3.85
C ASP A 182 2.42 21.32 -4.20
N ASP A 183 3.13 21.85 -3.19
CA ASP A 183 4.42 22.53 -3.40
C ASP A 183 5.51 21.54 -3.90
N ILE A 184 5.47 20.26 -3.48
CA ILE A 184 6.35 19.20 -4.02
C ILE A 184 6.09 18.96 -5.52
N VAL A 185 4.85 19.10 -5.98
CA VAL A 185 4.55 19.04 -7.43
C VAL A 185 5.26 20.17 -8.18
N ASP A 186 5.26 21.38 -7.64
CA ASP A 186 5.97 22.52 -8.27
C ASP A 186 7.49 22.27 -8.31
N LEU A 187 8.09 21.78 -7.21
CA LEU A 187 9.50 21.42 -7.17
C LEU A 187 9.87 20.31 -8.17
N GLU A 188 8.98 19.34 -8.37
CA GLU A 188 9.15 18.30 -9.40
C GLU A 188 9.13 18.91 -10.81
N LEU A 189 8.20 19.82 -11.09
CA LEU A 189 8.10 20.50 -12.39
C LEU A 189 9.36 21.33 -12.68
N GLU A 190 9.88 22.07 -11.69
CA GLU A 190 11.16 22.80 -11.79
C GLU A 190 12.32 21.84 -12.08
N LYS A 191 12.36 20.69 -11.41
CA LYS A 191 13.39 19.66 -11.63
C LYS A 191 13.32 19.05 -13.01
N ILE A 192 12.10 18.80 -13.52
CA ILE A 192 11.87 18.30 -14.89
C ILE A 192 12.38 19.34 -15.90
N ASP A 193 12.12 20.64 -15.71
CA ASP A 193 12.64 21.69 -16.58
C ASP A 193 14.15 21.71 -16.62
N ALA A 194 14.83 21.53 -15.47
CA ALA A 194 16.28 21.43 -15.42
C ALA A 194 16.81 20.19 -16.16
N ILE A 195 16.11 19.04 -16.06
CA ILE A 195 16.43 17.82 -16.80
C ILE A 195 16.29 18.04 -18.31
N MET A 196 15.19 18.62 -18.76
CA MET A 196 14.94 18.90 -20.18
C MET A 196 15.97 19.89 -20.75
N ALA A 197 16.37 20.90 -19.98
CA ALA A 197 17.43 21.82 -20.36
C ALA A 197 18.78 21.10 -20.50
N LYS A 198 19.11 20.18 -19.58
CA LYS A 198 20.31 19.36 -19.66
C LYS A 198 20.31 18.46 -20.90
N ILE A 199 19.21 17.78 -21.23
CA ILE A 199 19.10 16.91 -22.41
C ILE A 199 19.45 17.69 -23.69
N ASN A 200 18.98 18.93 -23.82
CA ASN A 200 19.27 19.77 -24.99
C ASN A 200 20.75 20.08 -25.17
N THR A 201 21.52 20.10 -24.07
CA THR A 201 22.98 20.40 -24.07
C THR A 201 23.85 19.15 -24.01
N ASP A 202 23.27 17.96 -23.90
CA ASP A 202 23.98 16.70 -23.81
C ASP A 202 24.68 16.36 -25.14
N PRO A 203 25.92 15.79 -25.13
CA PRO A 203 26.63 15.41 -26.35
C PRO A 203 26.08 14.18 -27.06
N GLN A 204 25.04 13.53 -26.54
CA GLN A 204 24.34 12.41 -27.16
C GLN A 204 23.82 12.74 -28.56
N ASN A 205 23.58 11.71 -29.38
CA ASN A 205 22.97 11.91 -30.69
C ASN A 205 21.51 12.41 -30.59
N ASP A 206 21.03 13.04 -31.67
CA ASP A 206 19.72 13.71 -31.66
C ASP A 206 18.53 12.74 -31.50
N GLU A 207 18.67 11.47 -31.89
CA GLU A 207 17.63 10.45 -31.72
C GLU A 207 17.45 10.11 -30.24
N VAL A 208 18.54 9.89 -29.51
CA VAL A 208 18.52 9.63 -28.07
C VAL A 208 17.98 10.83 -27.34
N LYS A 209 18.50 12.04 -27.58
CA LYS A 209 18.00 13.29 -26.99
C LYS A 209 16.53 13.52 -27.24
N GLY A 210 16.08 13.29 -28.48
CA GLY A 210 14.66 13.43 -28.85
C GLY A 210 13.76 12.46 -28.07
N THR A 211 14.18 11.21 -27.93
CA THR A 211 13.44 10.19 -27.18
C THR A 211 13.31 10.57 -25.69
N GLU A 212 14.42 10.96 -25.07
CA GLU A 212 14.43 11.38 -23.65
C GLU A 212 13.60 12.66 -23.43
N TYR A 213 13.79 13.68 -24.30
CA TYR A 213 13.06 14.93 -24.20
C TYR A 213 11.56 14.72 -24.28
N HIS A 214 11.07 13.95 -25.26
CA HIS A 214 9.64 13.64 -25.41
C HIS A 214 9.08 12.83 -24.23
N LEU A 215 9.87 11.98 -23.61
CA LEU A 215 9.45 11.27 -22.39
C LEU A 215 9.20 12.27 -21.25
N TRP A 216 10.18 13.13 -20.98
CA TRP A 216 10.08 14.12 -19.90
C TRP A 216 9.01 15.18 -20.16
N GLU A 217 8.80 15.58 -21.41
CA GLU A 217 7.70 16.46 -21.82
C GLU A 217 6.34 15.86 -21.48
N LYS A 218 6.12 14.57 -21.76
CA LYS A 218 4.87 13.86 -21.39
C LYS A 218 4.69 13.77 -19.89
N ILE A 219 5.76 13.46 -19.14
CA ILE A 219 5.74 13.42 -17.66
C ILE A 219 5.42 14.81 -17.12
N LYS A 220 6.09 15.87 -17.59
CA LYS A 220 5.82 17.25 -17.19
C LYS A 220 4.37 17.66 -17.41
N LYS A 221 3.87 17.40 -18.62
CA LYS A 221 2.48 17.69 -18.97
C LYS A 221 1.52 16.98 -18.03
N LYS A 222 1.70 15.68 -17.79
CA LYS A 222 0.81 14.91 -16.94
C LYS A 222 0.85 15.37 -15.47
N SER A 223 2.04 15.64 -14.94
CA SER A 223 2.24 16.17 -13.58
C SER A 223 1.55 17.53 -13.41
N GLY A 224 1.71 18.45 -14.37
CA GLY A 224 1.12 19.79 -14.32
C GLY A 224 -0.40 19.78 -14.44
N MET A 225 -0.95 18.99 -15.38
CA MET A 225 -2.39 18.91 -15.63
C MET A 225 -3.18 18.33 -14.43
N GLY A 226 -2.67 17.29 -13.77
CA GLY A 226 -3.40 16.58 -12.71
C GLY A 226 -2.98 16.99 -11.30
N ARG A 227 -1.72 17.35 -11.10
CA ARG A 227 -1.16 17.69 -9.78
C ARG A 227 -1.49 16.65 -8.73
N ARG A 228 -1.32 15.35 -9.08
CA ARG A 228 -1.62 14.21 -8.21
C ARG A 228 -0.72 14.22 -6.97
N THR A 229 -1.32 14.03 -5.79
CA THR A 229 -0.61 13.90 -4.50
C THR A 229 -1.03 12.62 -3.78
N GLY A 230 -0.27 12.23 -2.77
CA GLY A 230 -0.54 11.02 -1.98
C GLY A 230 -0.24 11.28 -0.50
N VAL A 231 -1.13 12.03 0.18
CA VAL A 231 -1.10 12.15 1.64
C VAL A 231 -1.66 10.87 2.25
N GLY A 232 -0.92 10.29 3.15
CA GLY A 232 -1.29 9.07 3.85
C GLY A 232 -0.84 9.08 5.31
N ILE A 233 -0.81 7.89 5.89
CA ILE A 233 -0.49 7.71 7.30
C ILE A 233 0.54 6.60 7.52
N THR A 234 1.10 6.58 8.71
CA THR A 234 1.86 5.47 9.27
C THR A 234 1.49 5.30 10.75
N ALA A 235 1.91 4.20 11.38
CA ALA A 235 1.68 3.92 12.80
C ALA A 235 0.21 3.65 13.19
N GLU A 236 -0.62 3.14 12.29
CA GLU A 236 -2.01 2.77 12.61
C GLU A 236 -2.09 1.76 13.75
N GLY A 237 -1.31 0.67 13.67
CA GLY A 237 -1.32 -0.37 14.71
C GLY A 237 -0.94 0.15 16.09
N ASP A 238 0.06 1.03 16.16
CA ASP A 238 0.48 1.64 17.43
C ASP A 238 -0.50 2.70 17.94
N MET A 239 -1.13 3.44 17.05
CA MET A 239 -2.20 4.36 17.42
C MET A 239 -3.37 3.60 18.07
N ILE A 240 -3.83 2.52 17.45
CA ILE A 240 -4.90 1.67 17.96
C ILE A 240 -4.52 1.14 19.36
N ALA A 241 -3.32 0.58 19.50
CA ALA A 241 -2.83 0.06 20.78
C ALA A 241 -2.72 1.15 21.85
N ALA A 242 -2.23 2.34 21.49
CA ALA A 242 -2.09 3.48 22.40
C ALA A 242 -3.43 4.03 22.89
N MET A 243 -4.50 3.88 22.10
CA MET A 243 -5.89 4.18 22.50
C MET A 243 -6.52 3.10 23.39
N GLY A 244 -5.79 2.05 23.75
CA GLY A 244 -6.32 0.92 24.51
C GLY A 244 -7.21 -0.02 23.70
N LEU A 245 -7.25 0.14 22.37
CA LEU A 245 -8.00 -0.69 21.45
C LEU A 245 -7.15 -1.87 20.95
N ARG A 246 -7.81 -2.95 20.53
CA ARG A 246 -7.13 -4.11 19.98
C ARG A 246 -7.33 -4.16 18.45
N TYR A 247 -6.23 -4.17 17.72
CA TYR A 247 -6.24 -4.31 16.25
C TYR A 247 -6.97 -5.61 15.85
N GLY A 248 -7.78 -5.55 14.79
CA GLY A 248 -8.57 -6.69 14.34
C GLY A 248 -9.93 -6.83 15.05
N THR A 249 -10.41 -5.80 15.75
CA THR A 249 -11.76 -5.73 16.30
C THR A 249 -12.63 -4.72 15.55
N GLN A 250 -13.95 -4.83 15.70
CA GLN A 250 -14.88 -3.87 15.09
C GLN A 250 -14.68 -2.46 15.68
N GLU A 251 -14.47 -2.36 16.98
CA GLU A 251 -14.24 -1.08 17.66
C GLU A 251 -12.99 -0.36 17.12
N ALA A 252 -11.87 -1.09 16.95
CA ALA A 252 -10.68 -0.55 16.32
C ALA A 252 -10.91 -0.13 14.86
N THR A 253 -11.72 -0.91 14.13
CA THR A 253 -12.11 -0.59 12.75
C THR A 253 -12.90 0.71 12.67
N ASP A 254 -13.91 0.88 13.52
CA ASP A 254 -14.76 2.08 13.57
C ASP A 254 -13.94 3.32 13.93
N PHE A 255 -13.03 3.19 14.88
CA PHE A 255 -12.10 4.24 15.24
C PHE A 255 -11.16 4.62 14.06
N SER A 256 -10.54 3.65 13.42
CA SER A 256 -9.69 3.86 12.24
C SER A 256 -10.46 4.54 11.10
N VAL A 257 -11.69 4.13 10.85
CA VAL A 257 -12.57 4.78 9.86
C VAL A 257 -12.79 6.25 10.20
N SER A 258 -12.97 6.60 11.48
CA SER A 258 -13.15 7.99 11.91
C SER A 258 -11.91 8.85 11.64
N VAL A 259 -10.70 8.27 11.85
CA VAL A 259 -9.41 8.93 11.57
C VAL A 259 -9.25 9.14 10.05
N HIS A 260 -9.48 8.10 9.23
CA HIS A 260 -9.33 8.21 7.78
C HIS A 260 -10.41 9.09 7.12
N LYS A 261 -11.63 9.09 7.63
CA LYS A 261 -12.67 10.04 7.24
C LYS A 261 -12.22 11.48 7.49
N THR A 262 -11.66 11.75 8.67
CA THR A 262 -11.11 13.06 9.03
C THR A 262 -9.94 13.45 8.11
N LEU A 263 -9.03 12.51 7.83
CA LEU A 263 -7.94 12.68 6.85
C LEU A 263 -8.50 13.12 5.49
N ALA A 264 -9.47 12.38 4.96
CA ALA A 264 -10.05 12.63 3.64
C ALA A 264 -10.72 14.00 3.56
N LEU A 265 -11.65 14.29 4.46
CA LEU A 265 -12.37 15.56 4.45
C LEU A 265 -11.43 16.76 4.59
N THR A 266 -10.40 16.64 5.45
CA THR A 266 -9.45 17.73 5.68
C THR A 266 -8.50 17.95 4.51
N ALA A 267 -7.97 16.89 3.90
CA ALA A 267 -7.10 17.00 2.73
C ALA A 267 -7.85 17.58 1.53
N TYR A 268 -9.10 17.15 1.32
CA TYR A 268 -9.94 17.69 0.25
C TYR A 268 -10.31 19.16 0.50
N ARG A 269 -10.60 19.56 1.75
CA ARG A 269 -10.81 20.96 2.11
C ARG A 269 -9.58 21.81 1.80
N SER A 270 -8.38 21.32 2.16
CA SER A 270 -7.12 22.00 1.84
C SER A 270 -6.92 22.15 0.33
N SER A 271 -7.22 21.12 -0.47
CA SER A 271 -7.10 21.16 -1.92
C SER A 271 -8.10 22.13 -2.55
N VAL A 272 -9.30 22.28 -1.99
CA VAL A 272 -10.28 23.30 -2.40
C VAL A 272 -9.79 24.71 -2.08
N GLU A 273 -9.27 24.96 -0.88
CA GLU A 273 -8.73 26.27 -0.52
C GLU A 273 -7.55 26.66 -1.43
N MET A 274 -6.66 25.71 -1.73
CA MET A 274 -5.60 25.95 -2.73
C MET A 274 -6.16 26.24 -4.13
N ALA A 275 -7.26 25.61 -4.53
CA ALA A 275 -7.91 25.92 -5.81
C ALA A 275 -8.48 27.34 -5.83
N LYS A 276 -9.03 27.83 -4.73
CA LYS A 276 -9.47 29.23 -4.60
C LYS A 276 -8.30 30.22 -4.70
N GLU A 277 -7.12 29.86 -4.18
CA GLU A 277 -5.92 30.69 -4.17
C GLU A 277 -5.13 30.65 -5.50
N ARG A 278 -4.99 29.47 -6.11
CA ARG A 278 -4.02 29.17 -7.18
C ARG A 278 -4.66 28.56 -8.44
N GLY A 279 -5.99 28.41 -8.45
CA GLY A 279 -6.73 27.72 -9.50
C GLY A 279 -6.81 26.20 -9.30
N ALA A 280 -7.88 25.60 -9.81
CA ALA A 280 -8.07 24.16 -9.83
C ALA A 280 -7.04 23.48 -10.75
N PHE A 281 -6.91 22.14 -10.65
CA PHE A 281 -6.13 21.39 -11.63
C PHE A 281 -6.71 21.60 -13.04
N GLU A 282 -5.83 21.59 -14.06
CA GLU A 282 -6.10 22.15 -15.39
C GLU A 282 -7.35 21.60 -16.08
N VAL A 283 -7.62 20.30 -15.91
CA VAL A 283 -8.74 19.62 -16.61
C VAL A 283 -9.99 19.48 -15.74
N PHE A 284 -10.07 20.17 -14.60
CA PHE A 284 -11.21 20.05 -13.69
C PHE A 284 -12.53 20.38 -14.40
N ASP A 285 -13.49 19.49 -14.27
CA ASP A 285 -14.88 19.65 -14.74
C ASP A 285 -15.83 18.97 -13.73
N ALA A 286 -16.60 19.78 -13.02
CA ALA A 286 -17.53 19.30 -11.99
C ALA A 286 -18.57 18.31 -12.53
N LYS A 287 -19.01 18.46 -13.79
CA LYS A 287 -20.00 17.58 -14.40
C LYS A 287 -19.46 16.17 -14.62
N ARG A 288 -18.16 16.02 -14.89
CA ARG A 288 -17.51 14.71 -15.04
C ARG A 288 -17.45 13.94 -13.72
N GLU A 289 -17.40 14.66 -12.60
CA GLU A 289 -17.20 14.11 -11.27
C GLU A 289 -18.51 13.90 -10.48
N GLU A 290 -19.64 14.44 -10.93
CA GLU A 290 -20.90 14.47 -10.16
C GLU A 290 -21.42 13.09 -9.70
N ASN A 291 -21.05 12.02 -10.41
CA ASN A 291 -21.46 10.64 -10.11
C ASN A 291 -20.32 9.78 -9.55
N ASN A 292 -19.16 10.37 -9.24
CA ASN A 292 -18.04 9.59 -8.68
C ASN A 292 -18.37 9.13 -7.24
N PRO A 293 -18.29 7.82 -6.93
CA PRO A 293 -18.71 7.29 -5.63
C PRO A 293 -17.93 7.85 -4.45
N PHE A 294 -16.63 8.15 -4.62
CA PHE A 294 -15.82 8.74 -3.57
C PHE A 294 -16.30 10.16 -3.22
N LEU A 295 -16.60 10.98 -4.23
CA LEU A 295 -17.10 12.34 -4.02
C LEU A 295 -18.53 12.34 -3.48
N LEU A 296 -19.36 11.38 -3.85
CA LEU A 296 -20.70 11.22 -3.26
C LEU A 296 -20.62 10.87 -1.77
N ARG A 297 -19.63 10.07 -1.33
CA ARG A 297 -19.37 9.84 0.10
C ARG A 297 -18.93 11.12 0.83
N ILE A 298 -18.12 11.97 0.19
CA ILE A 298 -17.82 13.31 0.75
C ILE A 298 -19.09 14.13 0.88
N LYS A 299 -19.97 14.14 -0.12
CA LYS A 299 -21.27 14.82 -0.08
C LYS A 299 -22.11 14.41 1.11
N ASP A 300 -22.19 13.09 1.36
CA ASP A 300 -22.96 12.55 2.49
C ASP A 300 -22.36 12.90 3.86
N ALA A 301 -21.03 13.06 3.91
CA ALA A 301 -20.31 13.35 5.14
C ALA A 301 -20.14 14.85 5.45
N ASP A 302 -20.01 15.67 4.39
CA ASP A 302 -19.79 17.13 4.44
C ASP A 302 -20.32 17.77 3.14
N ALA A 303 -21.61 18.09 3.15
CA ALA A 303 -22.29 18.66 1.99
C ALA A 303 -21.73 20.03 1.57
N GLU A 304 -21.20 20.82 2.51
CA GLU A 304 -20.58 22.11 2.24
C GLU A 304 -19.26 21.92 1.49
N LEU A 305 -18.41 21.00 1.93
CA LEU A 305 -17.18 20.64 1.23
C LEU A 305 -17.49 20.18 -0.21
N TYR A 306 -18.49 19.32 -0.39
CA TYR A 306 -18.89 18.88 -1.72
C TYR A 306 -19.35 20.04 -2.61
N ALA A 307 -20.18 20.94 -2.07
CA ALA A 307 -20.62 22.13 -2.80
C ALA A 307 -19.44 23.03 -3.23
N ASP A 308 -18.46 23.20 -2.35
CA ASP A 308 -17.23 23.95 -2.63
C ASP A 308 -16.38 23.25 -3.71
N ILE A 309 -16.24 21.91 -3.65
CA ILE A 309 -15.57 21.12 -4.70
C ILE A 309 -16.23 21.37 -6.06
N MET A 310 -17.55 21.28 -6.15
CA MET A 310 -18.28 21.47 -7.40
C MET A 310 -18.21 22.91 -7.92
N LYS A 311 -18.10 23.88 -7.04
CA LYS A 311 -18.07 25.31 -7.40
C LYS A 311 -16.66 25.81 -7.76
N TYR A 312 -15.66 25.47 -6.96
CA TYR A 312 -14.30 26.03 -7.06
C TYR A 312 -13.29 25.05 -7.62
N GLY A 313 -13.64 23.77 -7.70
CA GLY A 313 -12.70 22.70 -8.01
C GLY A 313 -11.77 22.36 -6.86
N ARG A 314 -10.78 21.55 -7.16
CA ARG A 314 -9.65 21.20 -6.28
C ARG A 314 -8.34 21.50 -6.99
N ARG A 315 -7.29 21.76 -6.21
CA ARG A 315 -5.92 21.94 -6.74
C ARG A 315 -5.33 20.64 -7.29
N ASN A 316 -5.75 19.50 -6.75
CA ASN A 316 -5.19 18.17 -7.01
C ASN A 316 -6.27 17.21 -7.51
N ILE A 317 -5.99 16.45 -8.57
CA ILE A 317 -6.93 15.48 -9.17
C ILE A 317 -7.24 14.33 -8.22
N ALA A 318 -6.26 13.93 -7.40
CA ALA A 318 -6.38 12.97 -6.31
C ALA A 318 -5.41 13.33 -5.20
N CYS A 319 -5.72 12.98 -3.93
CA CYS A 319 -5.06 13.51 -2.74
C CYS A 319 -4.45 12.45 -1.83
N LEU A 320 -5.05 11.25 -1.73
CA LEU A 320 -4.83 10.34 -0.61
C LEU A 320 -4.33 8.96 -1.06
N THR A 321 -3.37 8.41 -0.33
CA THR A 321 -2.90 7.04 -0.53
C THR A 321 -2.29 6.48 0.74
N ILE A 322 -2.35 5.18 0.96
CA ILE A 322 -1.68 4.52 2.07
C ILE A 322 -0.51 3.70 1.54
N ALA A 323 0.68 4.27 1.69
CA ALA A 323 1.94 3.64 1.30
C ALA A 323 2.42 2.62 2.36
N PRO A 324 3.34 1.71 2.01
CA PRO A 324 3.90 0.73 2.97
C PRO A 324 4.62 1.39 4.14
N THR A 325 5.30 2.52 3.92
CA THR A 325 6.07 3.28 4.93
C THR A 325 7.13 2.48 5.70
N GLY A 326 7.67 1.39 5.11
CA GLY A 326 8.59 0.49 5.80
C GLY A 326 9.82 1.18 6.38
N THR A 327 10.54 2.00 5.60
CA THR A 327 11.71 2.75 6.06
C THR A 327 11.32 3.89 7.02
N THR A 328 10.23 4.61 6.73
CA THR A 328 9.76 5.72 7.55
C THR A 328 9.33 5.23 8.95
N SER A 329 8.66 4.09 9.03
CA SER A 329 8.25 3.49 10.31
C SER A 329 9.45 3.04 11.17
N LEU A 330 10.55 2.61 10.55
CA LEU A 330 11.79 2.33 11.27
C LEU A 330 12.38 3.60 11.90
N MET A 331 12.35 4.73 11.18
CA MET A 331 12.80 6.03 11.72
C MET A 331 11.94 6.50 12.89
N THR A 332 10.63 6.33 12.80
CA THR A 332 9.69 6.74 13.86
C THR A 332 9.53 5.68 14.95
N GLN A 333 10.11 4.49 14.77
CA GLN A 333 10.01 3.35 15.69
C GLN A 333 8.55 2.98 15.98
N THR A 334 7.77 2.87 14.90
CA THR A 334 6.33 2.57 14.93
C THR A 334 6.00 1.44 13.96
N THR A 335 4.74 0.98 13.99
CA THR A 335 4.16 0.14 12.95
C THR A 335 4.08 0.89 11.62
N SER A 336 4.03 0.18 10.49
CA SER A 336 4.02 0.75 9.14
C SER A 336 2.62 0.76 8.53
N GLY A 337 2.28 1.84 7.79
CA GLY A 337 1.00 1.99 7.12
C GLY A 337 -0.18 1.70 8.05
N ILE A 338 -1.13 0.90 7.56
CA ILE A 338 -2.25 0.37 8.37
C ILE A 338 -1.95 -1.01 8.98
N GLU A 339 -0.69 -1.45 8.96
CA GLU A 339 -0.33 -2.78 9.47
C GLU A 339 -0.38 -2.85 11.00
N PRO A 340 -0.75 -4.00 11.59
CA PRO A 340 -0.51 -4.26 13.00
C PRO A 340 0.99 -4.40 13.29
N VAL A 341 1.37 -4.42 14.56
CA VAL A 341 2.75 -4.79 14.92
C VAL A 341 3.07 -6.20 14.40
N PHE A 342 4.28 -6.38 13.87
CA PHE A 342 4.70 -7.71 13.43
C PHE A 342 4.82 -8.65 14.63
N LEU A 343 5.66 -8.30 15.60
CA LEU A 343 5.78 -8.92 16.91
C LEU A 343 6.13 -7.85 17.94
N PRO A 344 5.48 -7.81 19.12
CA PRO A 344 5.83 -6.85 20.18
C PRO A 344 7.19 -7.14 20.82
N VAL A 345 7.60 -8.42 20.81
CA VAL A 345 8.92 -8.88 21.30
C VAL A 345 9.39 -10.01 20.41
N TYR A 346 10.66 -9.97 20.00
CA TYR A 346 11.26 -11.06 19.22
C TYR A 346 12.74 -11.24 19.54
N LYS A 347 13.23 -12.45 19.30
CA LYS A 347 14.64 -12.79 19.45
C LYS A 347 15.37 -12.52 18.12
N ARG A 348 16.46 -11.77 18.16
CA ARG A 348 17.32 -11.51 17.02
C ARG A 348 18.66 -12.22 17.19
N ARG A 349 19.14 -12.83 16.10
CA ARG A 349 20.48 -13.41 16.01
C ARG A 349 21.38 -12.48 15.21
N ARG A 350 22.56 -12.23 15.73
CA ARG A 350 23.62 -11.51 15.04
C ARG A 350 24.83 -12.44 14.91
N LYS A 351 25.35 -12.60 13.68
CA LYS A 351 26.59 -13.34 13.48
C LYS A 351 27.73 -12.61 14.18
N VAL A 352 28.51 -13.35 14.96
CA VAL A 352 29.68 -12.85 15.65
C VAL A 352 30.88 -12.95 14.70
N ASN A 353 31.65 -11.87 14.57
CA ASN A 353 32.88 -11.93 13.80
C ASN A 353 33.93 -12.76 14.51
N PRO A 354 34.73 -13.59 13.81
CA PRO A 354 35.70 -14.49 14.42
C PRO A 354 36.72 -13.82 15.34
N ASN A 355 36.93 -12.51 15.20
CA ASN A 355 37.91 -11.75 15.98
C ASN A 355 37.29 -10.88 17.09
N ASP A 356 35.98 -11.05 17.37
CA ASP A 356 35.28 -10.26 18.38
C ASP A 356 35.20 -11.07 19.70
N GLU A 357 36.30 -11.04 20.47
CA GLU A 357 36.42 -11.76 21.74
C GLU A 357 35.51 -11.20 22.85
N ALA A 358 34.94 -10.01 22.66
CA ALA A 358 34.09 -9.34 23.65
C ALA A 358 32.62 -9.76 23.58
N VAL A 359 32.20 -10.55 22.57
CA VAL A 359 30.81 -10.93 22.34
C VAL A 359 30.55 -12.34 22.83
N HIS A 360 29.49 -12.49 23.62
CA HIS A 360 29.02 -13.81 24.06
C HIS A 360 28.42 -14.58 22.88
N VAL A 361 28.81 -15.87 22.73
CA VAL A 361 28.23 -16.75 21.71
C VAL A 361 27.12 -17.56 22.35
N ASP A 362 25.89 -17.34 21.90
CA ASP A 362 24.69 -18.02 22.37
C ASP A 362 24.34 -19.26 21.53
N TYR A 363 24.72 -19.24 20.23
CA TYR A 363 24.36 -20.27 19.28
C TYR A 363 25.46 -20.47 18.23
N VAL A 364 25.71 -21.71 17.85
CA VAL A 364 26.59 -22.07 16.74
C VAL A 364 25.76 -22.92 15.77
N ASP A 365 25.75 -22.55 14.48
CA ASP A 365 25.01 -23.25 13.45
C ASP A 365 25.75 -24.53 12.96
N GLU A 366 25.09 -25.27 12.06
CA GLU A 366 25.60 -26.53 11.49
C GLU A 366 26.87 -26.36 10.66
N VAL A 367 27.18 -25.14 10.19
CA VAL A 367 28.39 -24.82 9.44
C VAL A 367 29.50 -24.21 10.29
N GLY A 368 29.27 -24.06 11.61
CA GLY A 368 30.25 -23.56 12.55
C GLY A 368 30.26 -22.04 12.76
N ASP A 369 29.29 -21.34 12.23
CA ASP A 369 29.15 -19.88 12.44
C ASP A 369 28.57 -19.60 13.84
N SER A 370 29.19 -18.65 14.55
CA SER A 370 28.79 -18.25 15.89
C SER A 370 27.81 -17.05 15.85
N PHE A 371 26.81 -17.08 16.74
CA PHE A 371 25.80 -16.04 16.83
C PHE A 371 25.56 -15.60 18.28
N GLU A 372 25.34 -14.31 18.45
CA GLU A 372 24.78 -13.70 19.65
C GLU A 372 23.26 -13.59 19.49
N GLU A 373 22.50 -13.97 20.52
CA GLU A 373 21.06 -13.80 20.58
C GLU A 373 20.67 -12.70 21.56
N TYR A 374 19.80 -11.81 21.15
CA TYR A 374 19.26 -10.78 22.04
C TYR A 374 17.78 -10.52 21.75
N ILE A 375 17.08 -10.11 22.81
CA ILE A 375 15.65 -9.79 22.73
C ILE A 375 15.50 -8.35 22.24
N VAL A 376 14.64 -8.18 21.26
CA VAL A 376 14.26 -6.87 20.71
C VAL A 376 12.80 -6.62 21.04
N TYR A 377 12.54 -5.51 21.69
CA TYR A 377 11.20 -5.03 22.00
C TYR A 377 10.75 -4.00 21.00
N HIS A 378 9.51 -4.10 20.51
CA HIS A 378 8.90 -3.02 19.76
C HIS A 378 8.83 -1.75 20.61
N LYS A 379 9.24 -0.61 20.08
CA LYS A 379 9.43 0.60 20.90
C LYS A 379 8.16 1.05 21.62
N LYS A 380 7.00 0.95 20.97
CA LYS A 380 5.72 1.35 21.58
C LYS A 380 5.21 0.34 22.61
N PHE A 381 5.59 -0.93 22.49
CA PHE A 381 5.39 -1.90 23.54
C PHE A 381 6.23 -1.58 24.79
N MET A 382 7.48 -1.15 24.60
CA MET A 382 8.29 -0.64 25.74
C MET A 382 7.63 0.58 26.40
N THR A 383 7.11 1.51 25.60
CA THR A 383 6.36 2.67 26.15
C THR A 383 5.14 2.21 26.95
N TRP A 384 4.39 1.20 26.47
CA TRP A 384 3.31 0.59 27.21
C TRP A 384 3.79 -0.01 28.55
N MET A 385 4.93 -0.70 28.55
CA MET A 385 5.53 -1.24 29.79
C MET A 385 5.85 -0.13 30.77
N GLU A 386 6.52 0.94 30.33
CA GLU A 386 6.90 2.09 31.18
C GLU A 386 5.67 2.75 31.80
N VAL A 387 4.63 3.04 30.99
CA VAL A 387 3.37 3.67 31.45
C VAL A 387 2.65 2.78 32.48
N ASN A 388 2.73 1.46 32.34
CA ASN A 388 2.08 0.51 33.24
C ASN A 388 2.99 0.02 34.40
N GLY A 389 4.14 0.69 34.63
CA GLY A 389 5.00 0.47 35.78
C GLY A 389 5.90 -0.77 35.69
N TYR A 390 6.13 -1.31 34.50
CA TYR A 390 7.06 -2.40 34.30
C TYR A 390 8.48 -1.90 34.05
N ASP A 391 9.48 -2.58 34.59
CA ASP A 391 10.90 -2.25 34.44
C ASP A 391 11.42 -2.68 33.05
N THR A 392 11.65 -1.74 32.15
CA THR A 392 12.16 -2.01 30.79
C THR A 392 13.66 -2.35 30.75
N THR A 393 14.39 -2.25 31.86
CA THR A 393 15.80 -2.62 31.99
C THR A 393 16.01 -4.05 32.45
N LYS A 394 14.97 -4.68 33.01
CA LYS A 394 14.98 -6.07 33.46
C LYS A 394 15.12 -7.04 32.28
N LYS A 395 15.92 -8.06 32.43
CA LYS A 395 15.92 -9.21 31.53
C LYS A 395 14.77 -10.16 31.94
N TYR A 396 13.75 -10.20 31.10
CA TYR A 396 12.57 -11.03 31.29
C TYR A 396 12.80 -12.44 30.71
N THR A 397 12.28 -13.47 31.36
CA THR A 397 12.17 -14.81 30.78
C THR A 397 11.08 -14.85 29.70
N GLN A 398 11.07 -15.88 28.85
CA GLN A 398 10.03 -16.03 27.82
C GLN A 398 8.62 -16.08 28.43
N GLU A 399 8.44 -16.80 29.54
CA GLU A 399 7.14 -16.88 30.25
C GLU A 399 6.67 -15.49 30.76
N GLU A 400 7.60 -14.70 31.31
CA GLU A 400 7.32 -13.34 31.75
C GLU A 400 6.95 -12.44 30.57
N ILE A 401 7.64 -12.58 29.42
CA ILE A 401 7.36 -11.84 28.18
C ILE A 401 5.95 -12.18 27.68
N ASP A 402 5.62 -13.47 27.60
CA ASP A 402 4.31 -13.94 27.15
C ASP A 402 3.19 -13.39 28.05
N HIS A 403 3.43 -13.33 29.36
CA HIS A 403 2.51 -12.74 30.33
C HIS A 403 2.35 -11.23 30.14
N LEU A 404 3.43 -10.51 29.88
CA LEU A 404 3.38 -9.07 29.57
C LEU A 404 2.61 -8.79 28.27
N VAL A 405 2.91 -9.54 27.21
CA VAL A 405 2.20 -9.43 25.94
C VAL A 405 0.71 -9.71 26.12
N ALA A 406 0.35 -10.74 26.90
CA ALA A 406 -1.03 -11.11 27.17
C ALA A 406 -1.85 -10.01 27.89
N LYS A 407 -1.18 -9.13 28.66
CA LYS A 407 -1.81 -7.98 29.34
C LYS A 407 -1.86 -6.72 28.50
N SER A 408 -1.12 -6.69 27.40
CA SER A 408 -0.99 -5.50 26.55
C SER A 408 -2.09 -5.42 25.49
N PRO A 409 -2.35 -4.24 24.90
CA PRO A 409 -3.25 -4.09 23.77
C PRO A 409 -2.74 -4.77 22.48
N TYR A 410 -1.50 -5.25 22.47
CA TYR A 410 -0.92 -6.01 21.37
C TYR A 410 -1.27 -7.51 21.41
N TYR A 411 -1.94 -7.99 22.45
CA TYR A 411 -2.34 -9.40 22.56
C TYR A 411 -3.35 -9.79 21.50
N LYS A 412 -3.05 -10.83 20.70
CA LYS A 412 -3.85 -11.26 19.54
C LYS A 412 -4.12 -10.13 18.55
N ALA A 413 -3.18 -9.22 18.42
CA ALA A 413 -3.23 -8.05 17.55
C ALA A 413 -1.92 -7.89 16.75
N THR A 414 -1.16 -8.97 16.59
CA THR A 414 0.07 -9.01 15.80
C THR A 414 -0.21 -9.49 14.38
N ALA A 415 0.73 -9.29 13.47
CA ALA A 415 0.58 -9.74 12.08
C ALA A 415 0.31 -11.26 11.97
N ASN A 416 0.80 -12.05 12.94
CA ASN A 416 0.72 -13.51 12.92
C ASN A 416 -0.48 -14.11 13.65
N ASP A 417 -1.20 -13.34 14.47
CA ASP A 417 -2.30 -13.83 15.29
C ASP A 417 -3.57 -12.99 15.30
N VAL A 418 -3.59 -11.91 14.53
CA VAL A 418 -4.79 -11.08 14.34
C VAL A 418 -5.89 -11.88 13.63
N ASP A 419 -7.15 -11.52 13.86
CA ASP A 419 -8.23 -11.98 12.98
C ASP A 419 -8.03 -11.39 11.56
N TRP A 420 -7.51 -12.21 10.66
CA TRP A 420 -7.16 -11.79 9.29
C TRP A 420 -8.39 -11.38 8.46
N LEU A 421 -9.56 -11.98 8.69
CA LEU A 421 -10.80 -11.55 8.05
C LEU A 421 -11.21 -10.15 8.52
N MET A 422 -11.10 -9.88 9.82
CA MET A 422 -11.34 -8.54 10.36
C MET A 422 -10.30 -7.52 9.86
N LYS A 423 -9.03 -7.92 9.70
CA LYS A 423 -8.01 -7.06 9.07
C LYS A 423 -8.40 -6.66 7.65
N VAL A 424 -8.89 -7.60 6.85
CA VAL A 424 -9.34 -7.34 5.47
C VAL A 424 -10.59 -6.45 5.46
N LYS A 425 -11.56 -6.70 6.34
CA LYS A 425 -12.74 -5.83 6.49
C LYS A 425 -12.38 -4.41 6.90
N MET A 426 -11.43 -4.25 7.81
CA MET A 426 -10.88 -2.95 8.20
C MET A 426 -10.26 -2.24 7.00
N GLN A 427 -9.43 -2.93 6.20
CA GLN A 427 -8.88 -2.38 4.96
C GLN A 427 -9.98 -1.88 4.02
N GLY A 428 -11.03 -2.67 3.78
CA GLY A 428 -12.17 -2.27 2.95
C GLY A 428 -12.94 -1.08 3.50
N ALA A 429 -13.10 -1.00 4.83
CA ALA A 429 -13.76 0.13 5.48
C ALA A 429 -12.94 1.43 5.35
N ILE A 430 -11.61 1.34 5.54
CA ILE A 430 -10.68 2.47 5.36
C ILE A 430 -10.61 2.88 3.89
N GLN A 431 -10.62 1.92 2.94
CA GLN A 431 -10.52 2.19 1.50
C GLN A 431 -11.59 3.16 1.00
N LYS A 432 -12.75 3.20 1.63
CA LYS A 432 -13.82 4.15 1.31
C LYS A 432 -13.40 5.62 1.50
N TRP A 433 -12.37 5.86 2.29
CA TRP A 433 -11.83 7.19 2.59
C TRP A 433 -10.45 7.45 2.00
N VAL A 434 -10.00 6.58 1.08
CA VAL A 434 -8.73 6.74 0.34
C VAL A 434 -9.03 6.70 -1.15
N ASP A 435 -8.85 7.81 -1.83
CA ASP A 435 -9.19 7.96 -3.25
C ASP A 435 -8.29 7.12 -4.18
N HIS A 436 -7.00 7.00 -3.88
CA HIS A 436 -6.14 6.03 -4.55
C HIS A 436 -6.37 4.61 -3.99
N SER A 437 -5.35 3.98 -3.48
CA SER A 437 -5.42 2.63 -2.94
C SER A 437 -4.61 2.50 -1.64
N ILE A 438 -4.57 1.31 -1.11
CA ILE A 438 -3.88 0.97 0.14
C ILE A 438 -2.90 -0.16 -0.16
N SER A 439 -1.63 0.05 0.19
CA SER A 439 -0.65 -1.02 0.26
C SER A 439 -0.79 -1.74 1.60
N VAL A 440 -1.14 -3.01 1.55
CA VAL A 440 -1.29 -3.86 2.73
C VAL A 440 -0.91 -5.29 2.40
N THR A 441 -0.28 -5.95 3.36
CA THR A 441 0.06 -7.36 3.27
C THR A 441 -0.62 -8.13 4.39
N VAL A 442 -1.36 -9.17 4.05
CA VAL A 442 -1.86 -10.12 5.02
C VAL A 442 -0.77 -11.17 5.26
N ASN A 443 -0.08 -11.04 6.40
CA ASN A 443 0.94 -12.00 6.81
C ASN A 443 0.26 -13.21 7.43
N LEU A 444 0.63 -14.39 6.96
CA LEU A 444 0.07 -15.66 7.41
C LEU A 444 1.17 -16.59 7.90
N PRO A 445 0.94 -17.34 9.00
CA PRO A 445 1.85 -18.37 9.42
C PRO A 445 1.97 -19.50 8.38
N ASN A 446 2.97 -20.33 8.54
CA ASN A 446 3.32 -21.35 7.53
C ASN A 446 2.29 -22.47 7.39
N ASP A 447 1.55 -22.77 8.44
CA ASP A 447 0.62 -23.89 8.57
C ASP A 447 -0.81 -23.61 8.07
N VAL A 448 -1.06 -22.42 7.48
CA VAL A 448 -2.38 -22.09 6.90
C VAL A 448 -2.60 -22.81 5.57
N ASP A 449 -3.86 -23.15 5.31
CA ASP A 449 -4.30 -23.78 4.09
C ASP A 449 -4.66 -22.74 2.98
N GLU A 450 -4.79 -23.23 1.76
CA GLU A 450 -5.19 -22.40 0.60
C GLU A 450 -6.63 -21.89 0.70
N GLN A 451 -7.50 -22.59 1.46
CA GLN A 451 -8.88 -22.18 1.65
C GLN A 451 -8.98 -20.89 2.46
N LEU A 452 -8.08 -20.67 3.42
CA LEU A 452 -8.01 -19.39 4.13
C LEU A 452 -7.62 -18.26 3.16
N VAL A 453 -6.63 -18.47 2.29
CA VAL A 453 -6.23 -17.47 1.28
C VAL A 453 -7.39 -17.14 0.36
N ASN A 454 -8.12 -18.15 -0.12
CA ASN A 454 -9.33 -17.94 -0.92
C ASN A 454 -10.37 -17.09 -0.17
N ARG A 455 -10.67 -17.42 1.08
CA ARG A 455 -11.64 -16.66 1.90
C ARG A 455 -11.22 -15.21 2.07
N LEU A 456 -9.92 -14.94 2.30
CA LEU A 456 -9.37 -13.60 2.47
C LEU A 456 -9.51 -12.77 1.18
N TYR A 457 -9.19 -13.33 0.02
CA TYR A 457 -9.35 -12.64 -1.25
C TYR A 457 -10.82 -12.36 -1.61
N VAL A 458 -11.72 -13.33 -1.37
CA VAL A 458 -13.16 -13.14 -1.60
C VAL A 458 -13.72 -12.08 -0.65
N GLU A 459 -13.29 -12.06 0.61
CA GLU A 459 -13.68 -11.02 1.57
C GLU A 459 -13.13 -9.65 1.17
N ALA A 460 -11.88 -9.56 0.68
CA ALA A 460 -11.30 -8.31 0.18
C ALA A 460 -12.13 -7.73 -0.97
N TRP A 461 -12.52 -8.56 -1.93
CA TRP A 461 -13.41 -8.16 -3.01
C TRP A 461 -14.76 -7.65 -2.50
N ARG A 462 -15.42 -8.41 -1.63
CA ARG A 462 -16.74 -8.06 -1.06
C ARG A 462 -16.72 -6.81 -0.20
N SER A 463 -15.61 -6.58 0.51
CA SER A 463 -15.41 -5.41 1.36
C SER A 463 -15.05 -4.13 0.57
N GLY A 464 -14.83 -4.25 -0.76
CA GLY A 464 -14.49 -3.13 -1.62
C GLY A 464 -13.03 -2.69 -1.52
N CYS A 465 -12.12 -3.59 -1.17
CA CYS A 465 -10.69 -3.36 -1.31
C CYS A 465 -10.31 -3.17 -2.79
N LYS A 466 -9.35 -2.35 -3.08
CA LYS A 466 -8.79 -2.14 -4.44
C LYS A 466 -7.70 -3.15 -4.80
N GLY A 467 -7.08 -3.76 -3.79
CA GLY A 467 -6.09 -4.81 -3.95
C GLY A 467 -5.87 -5.55 -2.65
N CYS A 468 -5.24 -6.71 -2.72
CA CYS A 468 -4.87 -7.50 -1.56
C CYS A 468 -3.63 -8.33 -1.89
N THR A 469 -2.67 -8.32 -0.99
CA THR A 469 -1.46 -9.13 -1.07
C THR A 469 -1.40 -10.07 0.12
N ILE A 470 -1.12 -11.33 -0.15
CA ILE A 470 -0.95 -12.37 0.88
C ILE A 470 0.53 -12.76 0.93
N TYR A 471 1.08 -12.88 2.13
CA TYR A 471 2.42 -13.39 2.36
C TYR A 471 2.39 -14.48 3.43
N ARG A 472 2.72 -15.71 3.05
CA ARG A 472 2.87 -16.85 3.96
C ARG A 472 4.36 -17.03 4.31
N ALA A 473 4.66 -17.27 5.57
CA ALA A 473 6.04 -17.29 6.09
C ALA A 473 7.02 -18.20 5.33
N ALA A 474 6.55 -19.29 4.71
CA ALA A 474 7.38 -20.20 3.90
C ALA A 474 7.32 -19.94 2.38
N ALA A 475 6.57 -18.94 1.92
CA ALA A 475 6.41 -18.66 0.49
C ALA A 475 7.69 -18.14 -0.18
N CYS A 476 8.66 -17.65 0.62
CA CYS A 476 9.98 -17.25 0.14
C CYS A 476 11.03 -18.26 0.59
N GLY A 477 11.44 -19.14 -0.30
CA GLY A 477 12.59 -19.99 -0.06
C GLY A 477 13.82 -19.14 0.26
N THR A 478 14.38 -19.30 1.45
CA THR A 478 15.78 -18.99 1.82
C THR A 478 16.24 -17.52 1.99
N ILE A 479 15.38 -16.51 2.14
CA ILE A 479 15.89 -15.20 2.55
C ILE A 479 15.04 -14.58 3.66
N LEU A 480 15.20 -15.02 4.82
CA LEU A 480 14.78 -14.58 6.14
C LEU A 480 14.13 -15.74 6.90
N ARG A 481 14.93 -16.65 7.38
CA ARG A 481 14.52 -17.43 8.54
C ARG A 481 14.43 -16.46 9.73
N CYS A 482 13.31 -15.78 9.87
CA CYS A 482 12.83 -15.41 11.18
C CYS A 482 12.28 -16.72 11.78
N SER A 483 13.13 -17.49 12.43
CA SER A 483 12.66 -18.54 13.33
C SER A 483 11.89 -17.87 14.47
N PRO A 484 10.80 -18.50 14.94
CA PRO A 484 9.94 -17.96 15.99
C PRO A 484 10.70 -17.66 17.27
#